data_90fdecf0b4330e0e2f84bfba3d10a95e
#
_entry.id   90fdecf0b4330e0e2f84bfba3d10a95e
#
_cell.length_a   1.000
_cell.length_b   1.000
_cell.length_c   1.000
_cell.angle_alpha   90.00
_cell.angle_beta   90.00
_cell.angle_gamma   90.00
#
_symmetry.space_group_name_H-M   'P 1'
#
loop_
_entity.id
_entity.type
_entity.pdbx_description
1 polymer ?
#
loop_
_entity_poly.entity_id
_entity_poly.type
_entity_poly.pdbx_seq_one_letter_code
_entity_poly.pdbx_strand_id
1 'polypeptide(L)'
;MNILFVMKHRGNAGNTHAVADYMRVAPQFGHRVAIFGRALPWLPEINFSDQVREFDKVVYLFESEIYRLSPVNETTLIGNLARKDRMILDMDGMYNPVICLDGYDRNHDTEEERVQWIEHYHALADHVHKPTIAPPAGSREVPLTFYGYDPALETDPKNAPEKIYDILHVGHNWWRGRDIEKVLLPVVAKNRSKIGRVRFIGLWWDKPPTEPGSGNPLAFAFDSEAFKRLDIETQDSVMYDEVVQTMSMAKINIFTQRPVLHHLRHLTLKYFEIFYADTIPLLVLDADHAADVYGPAARELILTAGGAEERIMDALARPEHYREVVQDVRRHLARHHGYEQRMSELAAALKS
;
A
#
# COMPACT_ATOMS: atom_id res chain seq x y z
N MET A 1 20.83 12.11 -12.86
CA MET A 1 20.12 11.13 -13.72
C MET A 1 18.71 11.62 -13.97
N ASN A 2 18.20 11.37 -15.17
CA ASN A 2 16.80 11.54 -15.52
C ASN A 2 16.11 10.17 -15.40
N ILE A 3 15.12 10.06 -14.55
CA ILE A 3 14.44 8.80 -14.21
C ILE A 3 12.97 8.88 -14.66
N LEU A 4 12.53 7.88 -15.42
CA LEU A 4 11.16 7.78 -15.93
C LEU A 4 10.44 6.61 -15.25
N PHE A 5 9.36 6.91 -14.54
CA PHE A 5 8.49 5.88 -13.97
C PHE A 5 7.42 5.45 -14.98
N VAL A 6 7.26 4.15 -15.13
CA VAL A 6 6.19 3.54 -15.94
C VAL A 6 5.25 2.82 -14.99
N MET A 7 3.96 3.21 -15.02
CA MET A 7 2.96 2.71 -14.11
C MET A 7 1.58 2.66 -14.79
N LYS A 8 0.73 1.74 -14.34
CA LYS A 8 -0.61 1.55 -14.88
C LYS A 8 -1.55 2.71 -14.53
N HIS A 9 -1.67 3.00 -13.26
CA HIS A 9 -2.57 4.03 -12.76
C HIS A 9 -1.85 5.37 -12.68
N ARG A 10 -2.31 6.33 -13.46
CA ARG A 10 -1.74 7.68 -13.60
C ARG A 10 -2.76 8.76 -13.24
N GLY A 11 -3.72 8.42 -12.39
CA GLY A 11 -4.72 9.36 -11.91
C GLY A 11 -4.42 9.87 -10.52
N ASN A 12 -5.43 10.32 -9.82
CA ASN A 12 -5.37 10.67 -8.40
C ASN A 12 -5.31 9.38 -7.56
N ALA A 13 -4.14 8.77 -7.49
CA ALA A 13 -3.87 7.49 -6.87
C ALA A 13 -2.55 7.51 -6.10
N GLY A 14 -2.42 6.65 -5.10
CA GLY A 14 -1.28 6.62 -4.19
C GLY A 14 0.08 6.52 -4.87
N ASN A 15 0.22 5.66 -5.89
CA ASN A 15 1.47 5.52 -6.63
C ASN A 15 1.87 6.81 -7.37
N THR A 16 0.89 7.54 -7.92
CA THR A 16 1.13 8.82 -8.61
C THR A 16 1.67 9.85 -7.62
N HIS A 17 1.08 9.96 -6.44
CA HIS A 17 1.53 10.89 -5.40
C HIS A 17 2.89 10.47 -4.80
N ALA A 18 3.15 9.17 -4.63
CA ALA A 18 4.47 8.70 -4.22
C ALA A 18 5.56 9.12 -5.23
N VAL A 19 5.30 9.01 -6.55
CA VAL A 19 6.24 9.51 -7.56
C VAL A 19 6.34 11.04 -7.55
N ALA A 20 5.26 11.76 -7.24
CA ALA A 20 5.32 13.22 -7.07
C ALA A 20 6.26 13.63 -5.92
N ASP A 21 6.28 12.86 -4.82
CA ASP A 21 7.24 13.09 -3.74
C ASP A 21 8.69 12.84 -4.17
N TYR A 22 8.94 11.82 -5.01
CA TYR A 22 10.26 11.68 -5.65
C TYR A 22 10.60 12.88 -6.53
N MET A 23 9.63 13.41 -7.30
CA MET A 23 9.85 14.62 -8.13
C MET A 23 10.24 15.83 -7.28
N ARG A 24 9.63 15.99 -6.11
CA ARG A 24 9.89 17.08 -5.17
C ARG A 24 11.30 17.04 -4.60
N VAL A 25 11.81 15.84 -4.26
CA VAL A 25 13.14 15.71 -3.62
C VAL A 25 14.28 15.49 -4.62
N ALA A 26 14.02 14.95 -5.81
CA ALA A 26 15.03 14.59 -6.80
C ALA A 26 16.02 15.72 -7.17
N PRO A 27 15.59 17.00 -7.32
CA PRO A 27 16.52 18.10 -7.65
C PRO A 27 17.62 18.30 -6.62
N GLN A 28 17.38 18.02 -5.33
CA GLN A 28 18.38 18.12 -4.26
C GLN A 28 19.56 17.14 -4.47
N PHE A 29 19.33 16.07 -5.23
CA PHE A 29 20.31 15.02 -5.58
C PHE A 29 20.84 15.17 -7.02
N GLY A 30 20.49 16.27 -7.72
CA GLY A 30 20.85 16.45 -9.12
C GLY A 30 20.13 15.48 -10.06
N HIS A 31 18.92 15.06 -9.72
CA HIS A 31 18.09 14.14 -10.50
C HIS A 31 16.82 14.82 -11.00
N ARG A 32 16.26 14.27 -12.08
CA ARG A 32 14.94 14.63 -12.60
C ARG A 32 14.09 13.37 -12.63
N VAL A 33 12.84 13.47 -12.21
CA VAL A 33 11.86 12.38 -12.19
C VAL A 33 10.64 12.79 -13.00
N ALA A 34 10.07 11.85 -13.77
CA ALA A 34 8.80 12.02 -14.47
C ALA A 34 8.03 10.69 -14.53
N ILE A 35 6.74 10.76 -14.82
CA ILE A 35 5.89 9.60 -15.14
C ILE A 35 5.73 9.52 -16.65
N PHE A 36 5.86 8.29 -17.20
CA PHE A 36 5.65 8.06 -18.62
C PHE A 36 4.21 8.30 -19.06
N GLY A 37 4.03 9.17 -20.05
CA GLY A 37 2.76 9.45 -20.69
C GLY A 37 2.50 10.94 -20.90
N ARG A 38 1.28 11.24 -21.32
CA ARG A 38 0.83 12.61 -21.53
C ARG A 38 0.42 13.27 -20.22
N ALA A 39 0.64 14.57 -20.12
CA ALA A 39 0.20 15.38 -18.98
C ALA A 39 -1.30 15.25 -18.75
N LEU A 40 -1.67 15.18 -17.47
CA LEU A 40 -3.07 15.15 -17.04
C LEU A 40 -3.44 16.55 -16.53
N PRO A 41 -4.43 17.24 -17.16
CA PRO A 41 -4.76 18.63 -16.81
C PRO A 41 -5.19 18.85 -15.35
N TRP A 42 -5.67 17.78 -14.69
CA TRP A 42 -6.10 17.82 -13.28
C TRP A 42 -5.00 17.45 -12.27
N LEU A 43 -3.78 17.21 -12.76
CA LEU A 43 -2.57 16.96 -11.95
C LEU A 43 -1.41 17.81 -12.49
N PRO A 44 -1.54 19.15 -12.46
CA PRO A 44 -0.58 20.05 -13.10
C PRO A 44 0.79 20.06 -12.41
N GLU A 45 0.86 19.64 -11.14
CA GLU A 45 2.08 19.54 -10.35
C GLU A 45 2.94 18.33 -10.69
N ILE A 46 2.39 17.36 -11.44
CA ILE A 46 3.08 16.13 -11.78
C ILE A 46 3.74 16.22 -13.16
N ASN A 47 5.01 15.95 -13.21
CA ASN A 47 5.76 15.87 -14.45
C ASN A 47 5.46 14.58 -15.21
N PHE A 48 4.81 14.70 -16.37
CA PHE A 48 4.63 13.61 -17.31
C PHE A 48 5.54 13.84 -18.53
N SER A 49 6.02 12.75 -19.13
CA SER A 49 6.78 12.81 -20.38
C SER A 49 6.59 11.55 -21.22
N ASP A 50 6.42 11.72 -22.53
CA ASP A 50 6.48 10.66 -23.52
C ASP A 50 7.83 10.63 -24.27
N GLN A 51 8.75 11.55 -23.93
CA GLN A 51 10.06 11.71 -24.55
C GLN A 51 11.11 10.79 -23.90
N VAL A 52 11.00 9.48 -24.13
CA VAL A 52 11.85 8.46 -23.47
C VAL A 52 13.37 8.72 -23.64
N ARG A 53 13.77 9.31 -24.78
CA ARG A 53 15.19 9.59 -25.07
C ARG A 53 15.84 10.64 -24.17
N GLU A 54 15.05 11.40 -23.41
CA GLU A 54 15.54 12.38 -22.44
C GLU A 54 15.90 11.74 -21.08
N PHE A 55 15.64 10.45 -20.92
CA PHE A 55 15.82 9.75 -19.65
C PHE A 55 16.98 8.75 -19.71
N ASP A 56 17.71 8.65 -18.61
CA ASP A 56 18.84 7.74 -18.44
C ASP A 56 18.37 6.37 -17.96
N LYS A 57 17.29 6.33 -17.17
CA LYS A 57 16.77 5.13 -16.50
C LYS A 57 15.25 5.07 -16.53
N VAL A 58 14.72 3.83 -16.57
CA VAL A 58 13.28 3.54 -16.46
C VAL A 58 13.03 2.65 -15.26
N VAL A 59 12.01 2.99 -14.48
CA VAL A 59 11.51 2.20 -13.35
C VAL A 59 10.06 1.81 -13.63
N TYR A 60 9.82 0.51 -13.80
CA TYR A 60 8.47 -0.04 -13.89
C TYR A 60 7.92 -0.28 -12.50
N LEU A 61 6.84 0.39 -12.13
CA LEU A 61 6.00 -0.04 -11.00
C LEU A 61 5.10 -1.17 -11.51
N PHE A 62 5.52 -2.41 -11.27
CA PHE A 62 4.94 -3.57 -11.92
C PHE A 62 3.77 -4.11 -11.06
N GLU A 63 2.58 -3.68 -11.42
CA GLU A 63 1.31 -4.22 -10.94
C GLU A 63 0.80 -5.27 -11.94
N SER A 64 0.03 -6.24 -11.48
CA SER A 64 -0.42 -7.41 -12.26
C SER A 64 -1.10 -7.12 -13.62
N GLU A 65 -1.44 -5.89 -13.89
CA GLU A 65 -2.05 -5.50 -15.17
C GLU A 65 -1.14 -4.63 -16.05
N ILE A 66 0.10 -4.36 -15.64
CA ILE A 66 1.00 -3.48 -16.42
C ILE A 66 1.41 -4.10 -17.76
N TYR A 67 1.41 -5.43 -17.87
CA TYR A 67 1.64 -6.12 -19.15
C TYR A 67 0.60 -5.79 -20.22
N ARG A 68 -0.53 -5.19 -19.83
CA ARG A 68 -1.54 -4.64 -20.75
C ARG A 68 -1.19 -3.24 -21.23
N LEU A 69 0.00 -2.72 -20.93
CA LEU A 69 0.54 -1.57 -21.64
C LEU A 69 0.49 -1.87 -23.13
N SER A 70 -0.01 -0.91 -23.93
CA SER A 70 -0.15 -1.16 -25.36
C SER A 70 1.21 -1.53 -25.97
N PRO A 71 1.26 -2.43 -26.95
CA PRO A 71 2.50 -2.82 -27.63
C PRO A 71 3.32 -1.62 -28.16
N VAL A 72 2.68 -0.51 -28.48
CA VAL A 72 3.34 0.74 -28.89
C VAL A 72 4.16 1.34 -27.75
N ASN A 73 3.64 1.34 -26.53
CA ASN A 73 4.37 1.85 -25.37
C ASN A 73 5.57 0.98 -25.02
N GLU A 74 5.41 -0.35 -25.06
CA GLU A 74 6.52 -1.29 -24.86
C GLU A 74 7.61 -1.11 -25.92
N THR A 75 7.26 -1.06 -27.19
CA THR A 75 8.22 -0.87 -28.30
C THR A 75 8.98 0.44 -28.14
N THR A 76 8.29 1.53 -27.77
CA THR A 76 8.92 2.84 -27.56
C THR A 76 9.92 2.80 -26.41
N LEU A 77 9.56 2.18 -25.28
CA LEU A 77 10.44 2.07 -24.12
C LEU A 77 11.61 1.12 -24.36
N ILE A 78 11.34 -0.09 -24.88
CA ILE A 78 12.33 -1.12 -25.17
C ILE A 78 13.28 -0.68 -26.26
N GLY A 79 12.80 0.00 -27.29
CA GLY A 79 13.62 0.45 -28.44
C GLY A 79 14.58 1.61 -28.14
N ASN A 80 14.40 2.32 -27.02
CA ASN A 80 15.18 3.52 -26.71
C ASN A 80 16.11 3.39 -25.51
N LEU A 81 15.96 2.35 -24.67
CA LEU A 81 16.77 2.13 -23.47
C LEU A 81 17.22 0.68 -23.37
N ALA A 82 18.49 0.46 -23.05
CA ALA A 82 19.03 -0.89 -22.83
C ALA A 82 18.39 -1.53 -21.57
N ARG A 83 18.30 -2.86 -21.54
CA ARG A 83 17.73 -3.60 -20.40
C ARG A 83 18.40 -3.27 -19.06
N LYS A 84 19.70 -3.08 -19.04
CA LYS A 84 20.49 -2.66 -17.86
C LYS A 84 20.11 -1.27 -17.32
N ASP A 85 19.44 -0.46 -18.14
CA ASP A 85 18.97 0.87 -17.75
C ASP A 85 17.50 0.87 -17.37
N ARG A 86 16.92 -0.32 -17.22
CA ARG A 86 15.52 -0.55 -16.83
C ARG A 86 15.48 -1.42 -15.58
N MET A 87 14.63 -1.03 -14.64
CA MET A 87 14.39 -1.69 -13.36
C MET A 87 12.91 -2.00 -13.20
N ILE A 88 12.58 -3.11 -12.54
CA ILE A 88 11.22 -3.44 -12.13
C ILE A 88 11.14 -3.39 -10.60
N LEU A 89 10.08 -2.73 -10.10
CA LEU A 89 9.57 -2.91 -8.74
C LEU A 89 8.36 -3.83 -8.81
N ASP A 90 8.50 -5.04 -8.29
CA ASP A 90 7.44 -6.07 -8.27
C ASP A 90 6.42 -5.78 -7.18
N MET A 91 5.42 -4.96 -7.50
CA MET A 91 4.45 -4.44 -6.53
C MET A 91 3.47 -5.52 -6.04
N ASP A 92 3.16 -6.51 -6.89
CA ASP A 92 2.16 -7.56 -6.62
C ASP A 92 2.78 -8.92 -6.24
N GLY A 93 4.10 -9.04 -6.24
CA GLY A 93 4.80 -10.26 -5.87
C GLY A 93 4.77 -11.35 -6.95
N MET A 94 4.58 -10.97 -8.22
CA MET A 94 4.47 -11.90 -9.33
C MET A 94 5.82 -12.56 -9.71
N TYR A 95 6.94 -12.00 -9.28
CA TYR A 95 8.28 -12.59 -9.52
C TYR A 95 8.59 -13.77 -8.58
N ASN A 96 7.78 -13.99 -7.55
CA ASN A 96 7.99 -15.04 -6.56
C ASN A 96 7.52 -16.41 -7.08
N PRO A 97 7.97 -17.53 -6.46
CA PRO A 97 7.34 -18.84 -6.64
C PRO A 97 5.82 -18.77 -6.41
N VAL A 98 5.11 -19.79 -6.88
CA VAL A 98 3.68 -19.91 -6.58
C VAL A 98 3.47 -19.96 -5.07
N ILE A 99 2.75 -19.00 -4.53
CA ILE A 99 2.36 -18.89 -3.11
C ILE A 99 0.86 -19.06 -3.06
N CYS A 100 0.38 -19.98 -2.22
CA CYS A 100 -1.03 -20.15 -1.93
C CYS A 100 -1.22 -20.20 -0.41
N LEU A 101 -1.89 -19.19 0.15
CA LEU A 101 -2.11 -19.08 1.57
C LEU A 101 -3.52 -19.56 1.93
N ASP A 102 -3.62 -20.52 2.81
CA ASP A 102 -4.89 -21.13 3.30
C ASP A 102 -5.83 -21.59 2.16
N GLY A 103 -5.29 -21.96 0.99
CA GLY A 103 -6.08 -22.29 -0.19
C GLY A 103 -6.92 -21.14 -0.75
N TYR A 104 -6.62 -19.92 -0.36
CA TYR A 104 -7.45 -18.74 -0.55
C TYR A 104 -6.75 -17.68 -1.38
N ASP A 105 -5.72 -16.99 -0.85
CA ASP A 105 -4.97 -15.97 -1.59
C ASP A 105 -3.73 -16.56 -2.25
N ARG A 106 -3.52 -16.23 -3.51
CA ARG A 106 -2.36 -16.67 -4.29
C ARG A 106 -1.88 -15.57 -5.23
N ASN A 107 -0.58 -15.59 -5.54
CA ASN A 107 0.01 -14.69 -6.53
C ASN A 107 -0.18 -15.21 -7.96
N HIS A 108 -0.12 -16.53 -8.17
CA HIS A 108 -0.33 -17.19 -9.46
C HIS A 108 -1.33 -18.35 -9.32
N ASP A 109 -2.10 -18.60 -10.37
CA ASP A 109 -2.99 -19.77 -10.41
C ASP A 109 -2.22 -21.06 -10.70
N THR A 110 -1.18 -21.01 -11.53
CA THR A 110 -0.36 -22.16 -11.92
C THR A 110 1.12 -21.80 -12.03
N GLU A 111 1.98 -22.84 -12.07
CA GLU A 111 3.42 -22.67 -12.32
C GLU A 111 3.68 -22.19 -13.76
N GLU A 112 2.85 -22.60 -14.71
CA GLU A 112 2.94 -22.13 -16.10
C GLU A 112 2.69 -20.64 -16.21
N GLU A 113 1.70 -20.11 -15.49
CA GLU A 113 1.46 -18.68 -15.40
C GLU A 113 2.66 -17.96 -14.81
N ARG A 114 3.23 -18.47 -13.72
CA ARG A 114 4.45 -17.93 -13.12
C ARG A 114 5.60 -17.84 -14.13
N VAL A 115 5.82 -18.90 -14.89
CA VAL A 115 6.89 -18.93 -15.90
C VAL A 115 6.68 -17.83 -16.93
N GLN A 116 5.45 -17.63 -17.42
CA GLN A 116 5.13 -16.56 -18.37
C GLN A 116 5.42 -15.17 -17.78
N TRP A 117 5.09 -14.96 -16.50
CA TRP A 117 5.42 -13.72 -15.79
C TRP A 117 6.93 -13.50 -15.70
N ILE A 118 7.70 -14.52 -15.32
CA ILE A 118 9.17 -14.43 -15.22
C ILE A 118 9.80 -14.10 -16.58
N GLU A 119 9.35 -14.73 -17.67
CA GLU A 119 9.79 -14.42 -19.03
C GLU A 119 9.51 -12.97 -19.38
N HIS A 120 8.32 -12.45 -19.01
CA HIS A 120 7.95 -11.06 -19.25
C HIS A 120 8.83 -10.08 -18.45
N TYR A 121 9.11 -10.37 -17.18
CA TYR A 121 10.03 -9.56 -16.37
C TYR A 121 11.42 -9.52 -17.00
N HIS A 122 11.95 -10.67 -17.40
CA HIS A 122 13.28 -10.75 -18.01
C HIS A 122 13.35 -10.10 -19.40
N ALA A 123 12.25 -10.03 -20.14
CA ALA A 123 12.20 -9.26 -21.38
C ALA A 123 12.27 -7.76 -21.13
N LEU A 124 11.69 -7.27 -20.03
CA LEU A 124 11.62 -5.85 -19.73
C LEU A 124 12.89 -5.29 -19.09
N ALA A 125 13.49 -5.97 -18.11
CA ALA A 125 14.60 -5.41 -17.33
C ALA A 125 15.58 -6.48 -16.86
N ASP A 126 16.82 -6.06 -16.55
CA ASP A 126 17.83 -6.92 -15.94
C ASP A 126 17.71 -6.97 -14.41
N HIS A 127 17.07 -5.96 -13.80
CA HIS A 127 16.97 -5.82 -12.36
C HIS A 127 15.50 -5.86 -11.91
N VAL A 128 15.20 -6.78 -10.98
CA VAL A 128 13.88 -6.89 -10.33
C VAL A 128 14.06 -6.68 -8.84
N HIS A 129 13.34 -5.71 -8.31
CA HIS A 129 13.36 -5.34 -6.90
C HIS A 129 11.99 -5.56 -6.24
N LYS A 130 12.03 -5.82 -4.94
CA LYS A 130 10.86 -6.06 -4.09
C LYS A 130 10.63 -4.84 -3.19
N PRO A 131 9.41 -4.29 -3.11
CA PRO A 131 9.09 -3.14 -2.27
C PRO A 131 8.99 -3.53 -0.78
N THR A 132 10.10 -3.89 -0.18
CA THR A 132 10.21 -4.33 1.22
C THR A 132 11.47 -3.78 1.87
N ILE A 133 11.46 -3.70 3.21
CA ILE A 133 12.65 -3.39 4.02
C ILE A 133 13.40 -4.67 4.38
N ALA A 134 12.67 -5.67 4.86
CA ALA A 134 13.21 -6.93 5.36
C ALA A 134 12.48 -8.11 4.69
N PRO A 135 12.97 -8.59 3.55
CA PRO A 135 12.33 -9.70 2.84
C PRO A 135 12.37 -10.98 3.67
N PRO A 136 11.41 -11.90 3.49
CA PRO A 136 11.47 -13.21 4.10
C PRO A 136 12.75 -13.95 3.75
N ALA A 137 13.19 -14.84 4.62
CA ALA A 137 14.36 -15.68 4.37
C ALA A 137 14.18 -16.49 3.07
N GLY A 138 15.23 -16.53 2.23
CA GLY A 138 15.21 -17.23 0.95
C GLY A 138 14.66 -16.43 -0.24
N SER A 139 14.24 -15.19 -0.03
CA SER A 139 13.90 -14.27 -1.13
C SER A 139 15.12 -14.07 -2.05
N ARG A 140 14.88 -14.09 -3.36
CA ARG A 140 15.92 -13.88 -4.39
C ARG A 140 15.99 -12.44 -4.87
N GLU A 141 14.90 -11.68 -4.72
CA GLU A 141 14.84 -10.30 -5.17
C GLU A 141 15.55 -9.37 -4.18
N VAL A 142 16.13 -8.31 -4.72
CA VAL A 142 16.79 -7.28 -3.94
C VAL A 142 15.72 -6.36 -3.33
N PRO A 143 15.76 -6.12 -2.00
CA PRO A 143 14.82 -5.19 -1.38
C PRO A 143 15.08 -3.76 -1.84
N LEU A 144 14.01 -3.02 -2.11
CA LEU A 144 14.04 -1.59 -2.38
C LEU A 144 12.73 -0.96 -1.91
N THR A 145 12.77 -0.20 -0.82
CA THR A 145 11.59 0.49 -0.31
C THR A 145 11.23 1.66 -1.23
N PHE A 146 10.04 1.58 -1.83
CA PHE A 146 9.56 2.60 -2.76
C PHE A 146 8.80 3.73 -2.05
N TYR A 147 7.89 3.39 -1.13
CA TYR A 147 7.11 4.40 -0.44
C TYR A 147 7.91 5.06 0.68
N GLY A 148 7.67 6.36 0.86
CA GLY A 148 8.27 7.17 1.90
C GLY A 148 7.24 7.75 2.86
N TYR A 149 7.73 8.44 3.88
CA TYR A 149 6.96 9.17 4.88
C TYR A 149 7.32 10.66 4.83
N ASP A 150 6.30 11.51 4.72
CA ASP A 150 6.47 12.96 4.78
C ASP A 150 5.72 13.51 5.99
N PRO A 151 6.43 13.97 7.05
CA PRO A 151 5.78 14.54 8.22
C PRO A 151 4.88 15.74 7.94
N ALA A 152 5.08 16.43 6.81
CA ALA A 152 4.23 17.56 6.43
C ALA A 152 2.80 17.15 6.06
N LEU A 153 2.56 15.86 5.80
CA LEU A 153 1.24 15.29 5.52
C LEU A 153 0.48 14.86 6.78
N GLU A 154 1.10 14.97 7.97
CA GLU A 154 0.44 14.62 9.22
C GLU A 154 -0.72 15.59 9.52
N THR A 155 -1.85 15.04 9.89
CA THR A 155 -2.98 15.85 10.37
C THR A 155 -2.62 16.49 11.72
N ASP A 156 -2.65 17.81 11.78
CA ASP A 156 -2.54 18.55 13.05
C ASP A 156 -3.78 18.23 13.92
N PRO A 157 -3.63 17.68 15.14
CA PRO A 157 -4.75 17.39 16.02
C PRO A 157 -5.67 18.58 16.31
N LYS A 158 -5.15 19.82 16.23
CA LYS A 158 -5.94 21.04 16.44
C LYS A 158 -6.91 21.32 15.29
N ASN A 159 -6.59 20.81 14.10
CA ASN A 159 -7.37 20.99 12.88
C ASN A 159 -8.01 19.67 12.41
N ALA A 160 -7.89 18.61 13.21
CA ALA A 160 -8.48 17.31 12.89
C ALA A 160 -10.02 17.38 12.93
N PRO A 161 -10.70 16.60 12.06
CA PRO A 161 -12.16 16.52 12.09
C PRO A 161 -12.65 15.87 13.40
N GLU A 162 -13.92 16.13 13.73
CA GLU A 162 -14.59 15.49 14.86
C GLU A 162 -14.57 13.96 14.75
N LYS A 163 -14.34 13.27 15.86
CA LYS A 163 -14.38 11.80 15.95
C LYS A 163 -15.82 11.31 15.95
N ILE A 164 -16.32 10.90 14.82
CA ILE A 164 -17.70 10.40 14.65
C ILE A 164 -17.79 8.86 14.60
N TYR A 165 -16.63 8.19 14.47
CA TYR A 165 -16.53 6.72 14.47
C TYR A 165 -15.62 6.24 15.60
N ASP A 166 -16.00 5.16 16.27
CA ASP A 166 -15.09 4.46 17.17
C ASP A 166 -14.08 3.64 16.37
N ILE A 167 -14.55 2.95 15.33
CA ILE A 167 -13.70 2.12 14.47
C ILE A 167 -13.99 2.42 13.00
N LEU A 168 -12.93 2.58 12.22
CA LEU A 168 -13.01 2.78 10.78
C LEU A 168 -12.01 1.85 10.08
N HIS A 169 -12.36 1.41 8.88
CA HIS A 169 -11.45 0.84 7.92
C HIS A 169 -11.59 1.59 6.60
N VAL A 170 -10.47 2.05 6.02
CA VAL A 170 -10.44 2.68 4.70
C VAL A 170 -9.60 1.83 3.76
N GLY A 171 -10.26 1.19 2.81
CA GLY A 171 -9.65 0.31 1.81
C GLY A 171 -10.67 -0.65 1.21
N HIS A 172 -10.39 -1.11 -0.01
CA HIS A 172 -11.26 -2.05 -0.72
C HIS A 172 -11.20 -3.45 -0.10
N ASN A 173 -12.30 -4.21 -0.18
CA ASN A 173 -12.31 -5.64 0.16
C ASN A 173 -11.64 -6.48 -0.96
N TRP A 174 -10.35 -6.27 -1.17
CA TRP A 174 -9.52 -7.08 -2.06
C TRP A 174 -8.66 -7.99 -1.19
N TRP A 175 -9.10 -9.26 -1.01
CA TRP A 175 -8.45 -10.28 -0.17
C TRP A 175 -8.41 -9.97 1.34
N ARG A 176 -9.18 -8.97 1.85
CA ARG A 176 -9.11 -8.51 3.25
C ARG A 176 -10.25 -9.01 4.14
N GLY A 177 -11.33 -9.47 3.53
CA GLY A 177 -12.56 -9.85 4.26
C GLY A 177 -12.31 -10.85 5.39
N ARG A 178 -11.51 -11.89 5.13
CA ARG A 178 -11.24 -12.94 6.12
C ARG A 178 -10.45 -12.45 7.35
N ASP A 179 -9.55 -11.50 7.18
CA ASP A 179 -8.83 -10.92 8.32
C ASP A 179 -9.79 -10.11 9.19
N ILE A 180 -10.67 -9.33 8.56
CA ILE A 180 -11.72 -8.60 9.28
C ILE A 180 -12.68 -9.55 10.01
N GLU A 181 -13.09 -10.65 9.37
CA GLU A 181 -13.92 -11.68 10.00
C GLU A 181 -13.24 -12.31 11.22
N LYS A 182 -11.94 -12.53 11.18
CA LYS A 182 -11.17 -13.15 12.26
C LYS A 182 -10.89 -12.18 13.42
N VAL A 183 -10.51 -10.93 13.12
CA VAL A 183 -9.98 -10.03 14.14
C VAL A 183 -10.99 -9.00 14.64
N LEU A 184 -11.94 -8.55 13.82
CA LEU A 184 -12.84 -7.45 14.19
C LEU A 184 -14.26 -7.89 14.49
N LEU A 185 -14.88 -8.71 13.62
CA LEU A 185 -16.30 -9.04 13.78
C LEU A 185 -16.63 -9.70 15.13
N PRO A 186 -15.83 -10.64 15.67
CA PRO A 186 -16.07 -11.22 16.99
C PRO A 186 -16.04 -10.19 18.12
N VAL A 187 -15.13 -9.21 18.01
CA VAL A 187 -14.97 -8.13 19.01
C VAL A 187 -16.18 -7.22 18.98
N VAL A 188 -16.61 -6.77 17.80
CA VAL A 188 -17.81 -5.92 17.65
C VAL A 188 -19.05 -6.66 18.13
N ALA A 189 -19.22 -7.94 17.76
CA ALA A 189 -20.37 -8.75 18.20
C ALA A 189 -20.47 -8.84 19.73
N LYS A 190 -19.35 -9.13 20.39
CA LYS A 190 -19.29 -9.27 21.85
C LYS A 190 -19.45 -7.95 22.60
N ASN A 191 -18.98 -6.85 22.04
CA ASN A 191 -18.89 -5.56 22.70
C ASN A 191 -19.77 -4.48 22.06
N ARG A 192 -20.83 -4.87 21.31
CA ARG A 192 -21.64 -3.95 20.52
C ARG A 192 -22.22 -2.78 21.33
N SER A 193 -22.60 -3.01 22.60
CA SER A 193 -23.12 -1.97 23.48
C SER A 193 -22.07 -0.97 24.00
N LYS A 194 -20.77 -1.29 23.85
CA LYS A 194 -19.66 -0.45 24.30
C LYS A 194 -18.93 0.21 23.13
N ILE A 195 -19.02 -0.36 21.92
CA ILE A 195 -18.44 0.17 20.70
C ILE A 195 -19.53 0.97 19.99
N GLY A 196 -19.26 2.25 19.73
CA GLY A 196 -20.15 3.12 19.00
C GLY A 196 -20.21 2.80 17.50
N ARG A 197 -20.11 3.83 16.65
CA ARG A 197 -20.22 3.64 15.19
C ARG A 197 -18.98 2.97 14.63
N VAL A 198 -19.21 1.98 13.77
CA VAL A 198 -18.19 1.25 13.01
C VAL A 198 -18.50 1.41 11.53
N ARG A 199 -17.52 1.82 10.71
CA ARG A 199 -17.70 1.99 9.26
C ARG A 199 -16.54 1.41 8.46
N PHE A 200 -16.88 0.91 7.28
CA PHE A 200 -15.95 0.47 6.25
C PHE A 200 -16.13 1.34 5.00
N ILE A 201 -15.04 1.92 4.51
CA ILE A 201 -15.01 2.79 3.34
C ILE A 201 -14.14 2.15 2.28
N GLY A 202 -14.73 1.88 1.13
CA GLY A 202 -14.07 1.23 0.02
C GLY A 202 -15.02 0.31 -0.73
N LEU A 203 -14.59 -0.15 -1.89
CA LEU A 203 -15.40 -1.03 -2.74
C LEU A 203 -15.51 -2.44 -2.13
N TRP A 204 -16.61 -3.13 -2.44
CA TRP A 204 -16.83 -4.57 -2.23
C TRP A 204 -17.00 -5.03 -0.77
N TRP A 205 -17.37 -4.12 0.13
CA TRP A 205 -17.72 -4.48 1.50
C TRP A 205 -19.21 -4.84 1.68
N ASP A 206 -20.07 -4.37 0.78
CA ASP A 206 -21.49 -4.69 0.77
C ASP A 206 -21.86 -5.74 -0.28
N LYS A 207 -21.17 -5.74 -1.42
CA LYS A 207 -21.40 -6.63 -2.56
C LYS A 207 -20.11 -6.84 -3.37
N PRO A 208 -19.88 -8.06 -3.89
CA PRO A 208 -18.76 -8.30 -4.81
C PRO A 208 -18.97 -7.54 -6.13
N PRO A 209 -17.90 -7.35 -6.94
CA PRO A 209 -18.03 -6.77 -8.26
C PRO A 209 -18.92 -7.64 -9.16
N THR A 210 -19.74 -6.99 -9.98
CA THR A 210 -20.70 -7.67 -10.88
C THR A 210 -20.20 -7.80 -12.31
N GLU A 211 -19.09 -7.13 -12.65
CA GLU A 211 -18.57 -7.14 -14.03
C GLU A 211 -17.88 -8.47 -14.35
N PRO A 212 -18.12 -9.03 -15.55
CA PRO A 212 -17.40 -10.20 -16.03
C PRO A 212 -15.89 -9.96 -16.07
N GLY A 213 -15.10 -10.86 -15.50
CA GLY A 213 -13.64 -10.74 -15.49
C GLY A 213 -13.07 -9.91 -14.34
N SER A 214 -13.88 -9.55 -13.35
CA SER A 214 -13.44 -8.80 -12.16
C SER A 214 -12.51 -9.58 -11.21
N GLY A 215 -11.92 -10.68 -11.64
CA GLY A 215 -10.94 -11.46 -10.89
C GLY A 215 -11.52 -12.66 -10.14
N ASN A 216 -10.71 -13.25 -9.27
CA ASN A 216 -11.09 -14.42 -8.49
C ASN A 216 -12.19 -14.05 -7.48
N PRO A 217 -13.38 -14.73 -7.50
CA PRO A 217 -14.45 -14.46 -6.54
C PRO A 217 -14.04 -14.58 -5.07
N LEU A 218 -13.04 -15.42 -4.78
CA LEU A 218 -12.50 -15.55 -3.43
C LEU A 218 -11.86 -14.27 -2.89
N ALA A 219 -11.40 -13.38 -3.77
CA ALA A 219 -10.84 -12.08 -3.38
C ALA A 219 -11.84 -11.18 -2.65
N PHE A 220 -13.12 -11.42 -2.86
CA PHE A 220 -14.23 -10.66 -2.29
C PHE A 220 -15.04 -11.48 -1.28
N ALA A 221 -14.61 -12.71 -0.99
CA ALA A 221 -15.32 -13.61 -0.07
C ALA A 221 -15.38 -12.97 1.34
N PHE A 222 -16.61 -12.71 1.79
CA PHE A 222 -16.87 -11.99 3.03
C PHE A 222 -18.36 -12.13 3.42
N ASP A 223 -18.66 -12.31 4.72
CA ASP A 223 -20.02 -12.33 5.23
C ASP A 223 -20.59 -10.90 5.39
N SER A 224 -21.09 -10.32 4.30
CA SER A 224 -21.69 -8.99 4.32
C SER A 224 -22.95 -8.91 5.19
N GLU A 225 -23.65 -10.02 5.42
CA GLU A 225 -24.82 -10.08 6.33
C GLU A 225 -24.39 -9.91 7.80
N ALA A 226 -23.16 -10.28 8.15
CA ALA A 226 -22.62 -9.99 9.48
C ALA A 226 -22.54 -8.48 9.73
N PHE A 227 -22.18 -7.68 8.72
CA PHE A 227 -22.17 -6.22 8.86
C PHE A 227 -23.55 -5.67 9.19
N LYS A 228 -24.58 -6.13 8.50
CA LYS A 228 -25.97 -5.71 8.78
C LYS A 228 -26.41 -6.12 10.19
N ARG A 229 -26.14 -7.38 10.59
CA ARG A 229 -26.47 -7.87 11.93
C ARG A 229 -25.78 -7.08 13.05
N LEU A 230 -24.57 -6.59 12.78
CA LEU A 230 -23.76 -5.85 13.74
C LEU A 230 -23.88 -4.33 13.60
N ASP A 231 -24.79 -3.84 12.76
CA ASP A 231 -24.96 -2.42 12.48
C ASP A 231 -23.63 -1.73 12.12
N ILE A 232 -22.87 -2.38 11.23
CA ILE A 232 -21.62 -1.84 10.66
C ILE A 232 -21.96 -1.16 9.34
N GLU A 233 -21.61 0.12 9.24
CA GLU A 233 -21.88 0.93 8.07
C GLU A 233 -20.88 0.63 6.94
N THR A 234 -21.32 0.67 5.68
CA THR A 234 -20.48 0.61 4.50
C THR A 234 -20.65 1.87 3.65
N GLN A 235 -19.58 2.24 2.96
CA GLN A 235 -19.56 3.39 2.04
C GLN A 235 -18.61 3.08 0.89
N ASP A 236 -18.93 3.56 -0.31
CA ASP A 236 -18.02 3.55 -1.45
C ASP A 236 -16.70 4.29 -1.17
N SER A 237 -15.70 4.07 -2.01
CA SER A 237 -14.40 4.72 -1.86
C SER A 237 -14.51 6.24 -1.90
N VAL A 238 -13.69 6.89 -1.10
CA VAL A 238 -13.43 8.34 -1.17
C VAL A 238 -12.30 8.63 -2.14
N MET A 239 -12.16 9.88 -2.54
CA MET A 239 -11.03 10.33 -3.35
C MET A 239 -9.73 10.22 -2.55
N TYR A 240 -8.60 10.06 -3.26
CA TYR A 240 -7.31 9.82 -2.62
C TYR A 240 -6.93 10.94 -1.63
N ASP A 241 -7.14 12.19 -2.00
CA ASP A 241 -6.88 13.39 -1.19
C ASP A 241 -7.76 13.53 0.05
N GLU A 242 -8.89 12.81 0.09
CA GLU A 242 -9.80 12.76 1.25
C GLU A 242 -9.46 11.63 2.24
N VAL A 243 -8.60 10.68 1.87
CA VAL A 243 -8.35 9.45 2.66
C VAL A 243 -7.84 9.77 4.06
N VAL A 244 -6.84 10.62 4.20
CA VAL A 244 -6.22 10.95 5.50
C VAL A 244 -7.23 11.69 6.40
N GLN A 245 -7.98 12.65 5.84
CA GLN A 245 -9.02 13.36 6.58
C GLN A 245 -10.14 12.40 7.01
N THR A 246 -10.55 11.50 6.13
CA THR A 246 -11.55 10.48 6.43
C THR A 246 -11.11 9.56 7.56
N MET A 247 -9.87 9.06 7.51
CA MET A 247 -9.30 8.26 8.59
C MET A 247 -9.26 9.03 9.91
N SER A 248 -9.02 10.34 9.86
CA SER A 248 -8.99 11.20 11.04
C SER A 248 -10.34 11.40 11.71
N MET A 249 -11.46 11.02 11.09
CA MET A 249 -12.80 11.03 11.70
C MET A 249 -13.05 9.86 12.67
N ALA A 250 -12.09 8.95 12.83
CA ALA A 250 -12.22 7.80 13.72
C ALA A 250 -11.24 7.83 14.88
N LYS A 251 -11.64 7.22 16.03
CA LYS A 251 -10.73 6.99 17.15
C LYS A 251 -9.69 5.93 16.78
N ILE A 252 -10.12 4.85 16.13
CA ILE A 252 -9.31 3.72 15.71
C ILE A 252 -9.49 3.48 14.22
N ASN A 253 -8.39 3.28 13.47
CA ASN A 253 -8.41 2.72 12.14
C ASN A 253 -7.79 1.32 12.12
N ILE A 254 -8.47 0.36 11.51
CA ILE A 254 -7.95 -0.99 11.33
C ILE A 254 -7.19 -1.05 10.02
N PHE A 255 -5.93 -1.45 10.08
CA PHE A 255 -5.10 -1.72 8.91
C PHE A 255 -5.04 -3.23 8.63
N THR A 256 -5.36 -3.60 7.40
CA THR A 256 -5.16 -4.96 6.88
C THR A 256 -4.47 -4.90 5.53
N GLN A 257 -3.75 -5.94 5.18
CA GLN A 257 -3.07 -6.09 3.90
C GLN A 257 -3.52 -7.39 3.23
N ARG A 258 -3.40 -7.46 1.89
CA ARG A 258 -3.57 -8.71 1.16
C ARG A 258 -2.63 -9.78 1.74
N PRO A 259 -3.10 -11.00 2.08
CA PRO A 259 -2.29 -12.03 2.76
C PRO A 259 -0.99 -12.38 2.03
N VAL A 260 -0.99 -12.52 0.70
CA VAL A 260 0.23 -12.77 -0.08
C VAL A 260 1.23 -11.63 0.08
N LEU A 261 0.80 -10.37 0.00
CA LEU A 261 1.70 -9.22 0.19
C LEU A 261 2.21 -9.13 1.64
N HIS A 262 1.38 -9.50 2.62
CA HIS A 262 1.80 -9.63 4.01
C HIS A 262 2.88 -10.71 4.17
N HIS A 263 2.66 -11.90 3.61
CA HIS A 263 3.65 -13.00 3.61
C HIS A 263 4.97 -12.58 2.97
N LEU A 264 4.91 -11.85 1.86
CA LEU A 264 6.09 -11.32 1.16
C LEU A 264 6.71 -10.09 1.85
N ARG A 265 6.08 -9.55 2.89
CA ARG A 265 6.46 -8.30 3.57
C ARG A 265 6.54 -7.10 2.62
N HIS A 266 5.71 -7.10 1.58
CA HIS A 266 5.62 -5.97 0.66
C HIS A 266 5.00 -4.75 1.34
N LEU A 267 5.65 -3.61 1.19
CA LEU A 267 5.11 -2.34 1.65
C LEU A 267 4.18 -1.76 0.59
N THR A 268 3.08 -1.20 1.04
CA THR A 268 2.16 -0.39 0.24
C THR A 268 2.10 1.01 0.82
N LEU A 269 1.61 1.98 0.07
CA LEU A 269 1.47 3.35 0.57
C LEU A 269 0.67 3.40 1.89
N LYS A 270 -0.31 2.52 2.06
CA LYS A 270 -1.15 2.45 3.26
C LYS A 270 -0.36 2.26 4.56
N TYR A 271 0.83 1.66 4.50
CA TYR A 271 1.74 1.55 5.66
C TYR A 271 2.12 2.91 6.23
N PHE A 272 2.28 3.91 5.37
CA PHE A 272 2.67 5.27 5.77
C PHE A 272 1.46 6.17 5.95
N GLU A 273 0.50 6.08 5.04
CA GLU A 273 -0.69 6.90 4.98
C GLU A 273 -1.54 6.84 6.27
N ILE A 274 -1.65 5.66 6.89
CA ILE A 274 -2.42 5.49 8.12
C ILE A 274 -1.84 6.29 9.30
N PHE A 275 -0.55 6.59 9.26
CA PHE A 275 0.13 7.40 10.28
C PHE A 275 0.08 8.91 9.99
N TYR A 276 -0.40 9.34 8.83
CA TYR A 276 -0.70 10.76 8.59
C TYR A 276 -1.99 11.21 9.29
N ALA A 277 -2.94 10.31 9.47
CA ALA A 277 -4.23 10.61 10.06
C ALA A 277 -4.15 10.80 11.59
N ASP A 278 -4.95 11.72 12.14
CA ASP A 278 -5.15 11.82 13.59
C ASP A 278 -6.06 10.68 14.05
N THR A 279 -5.50 9.52 14.30
CA THR A 279 -6.19 8.29 14.68
C THR A 279 -5.23 7.32 15.38
N ILE A 280 -5.75 6.29 16.02
CA ILE A 280 -4.97 5.16 16.53
C ILE A 280 -5.02 4.05 15.46
N PRO A 281 -3.94 3.79 14.71
CA PRO A 281 -3.89 2.67 13.76
C PRO A 281 -3.70 1.37 14.53
N LEU A 282 -4.59 0.39 14.34
CA LEU A 282 -4.39 -0.97 14.82
C LEU A 282 -4.10 -1.88 13.64
N LEU A 283 -3.00 -2.63 13.71
CA LEU A 283 -2.34 -3.25 12.57
C LEU A 283 -2.51 -4.78 12.59
N VAL A 284 -3.16 -5.34 11.60
CA VAL A 284 -3.19 -6.79 11.36
C VAL A 284 -1.92 -7.15 10.59
N LEU A 285 -0.79 -7.16 11.29
CA LEU A 285 0.54 -7.44 10.75
C LEU A 285 1.31 -8.38 11.66
N ASP A 286 2.36 -8.99 11.11
CA ASP A 286 3.40 -9.66 11.90
C ASP A 286 4.13 -8.62 12.77
N ALA A 287 4.32 -8.95 14.06
CA ALA A 287 4.86 -8.00 15.04
C ALA A 287 6.33 -7.64 14.77
N ASP A 288 7.11 -8.58 14.23
CA ASP A 288 8.51 -8.32 13.90
C ASP A 288 8.61 -7.48 12.63
N HIS A 289 7.80 -7.78 11.61
CA HIS A 289 7.72 -6.95 10.44
C HIS A 289 7.25 -5.52 10.74
N ALA A 290 6.24 -5.37 11.61
CA ALA A 290 5.81 -4.04 12.05
C ALA A 290 6.93 -3.29 12.80
N ALA A 291 7.70 -3.98 13.64
CA ALA A 291 8.83 -3.37 14.33
C ALA A 291 9.97 -2.97 13.38
N ASP A 292 10.22 -3.75 12.33
CA ASP A 292 11.20 -3.43 11.27
C ASP A 292 10.81 -2.13 10.53
N VAL A 293 9.50 -1.94 10.27
CA VAL A 293 8.99 -0.78 9.53
C VAL A 293 8.82 0.45 10.42
N TYR A 294 8.22 0.29 11.59
CA TYR A 294 7.69 1.37 12.41
C TYR A 294 8.48 1.61 13.71
N GLY A 295 9.48 0.76 13.96
CA GLY A 295 10.18 0.74 15.23
C GLY A 295 9.45 -0.07 16.32
N PRO A 296 10.12 -0.31 17.46
CA PRO A 296 9.65 -1.24 18.50
C PRO A 296 8.31 -0.85 19.15
N ALA A 297 7.99 0.44 19.19
CA ALA A 297 6.72 0.93 19.75
C ALA A 297 5.49 0.38 19.01
N ALA A 298 5.61 0.07 17.73
CA ALA A 298 4.53 -0.46 16.93
C ALA A 298 3.98 -1.82 17.40
N ARG A 299 4.73 -2.56 18.22
CA ARG A 299 4.25 -3.82 18.81
C ARG A 299 2.97 -3.63 19.65
N GLU A 300 2.78 -2.44 20.21
CA GLU A 300 1.57 -2.10 20.95
C GLU A 300 0.35 -1.83 20.05
N LEU A 301 0.56 -1.65 18.75
CA LEU A 301 -0.50 -1.43 17.77
C LEU A 301 -0.97 -2.71 17.06
N ILE A 302 -0.33 -3.85 17.35
CA ILE A 302 -0.60 -5.11 16.64
C ILE A 302 -1.94 -5.72 17.07
N LEU A 303 -2.73 -6.12 16.08
CA LEU A 303 -3.93 -6.92 16.25
C LEU A 303 -3.67 -8.37 15.85
N THR A 304 -3.91 -9.28 16.78
CA THR A 304 -3.99 -10.71 16.51
C THR A 304 -5.39 -11.23 16.83
N ALA A 305 -5.83 -12.31 16.19
CA ALA A 305 -7.16 -12.86 16.45
C ALA A 305 -7.40 -13.18 17.95
N GLY A 306 -6.38 -13.65 18.66
CA GLY A 306 -6.48 -13.96 20.10
C GLY A 306 -6.44 -12.76 21.04
N GLY A 307 -5.86 -11.61 20.61
CA GLY A 307 -5.68 -10.41 21.43
C GLY A 307 -6.51 -9.21 20.98
N ALA A 308 -7.29 -9.34 19.90
CA ALA A 308 -7.97 -8.21 19.29
C ALA A 308 -8.97 -7.52 20.23
N GLU A 309 -9.72 -8.29 21.02
CA GLU A 309 -10.68 -7.71 21.97
C GLU A 309 -10.00 -6.83 23.01
N GLU A 310 -8.97 -7.37 23.67
CA GLU A 310 -8.22 -6.63 24.67
C GLU A 310 -7.63 -5.34 24.07
N ARG A 311 -6.98 -5.46 22.90
CA ARG A 311 -6.33 -4.33 22.24
C ARG A 311 -7.29 -3.24 21.81
N ILE A 312 -8.40 -3.59 21.17
CA ILE A 312 -9.42 -2.62 20.73
C ILE A 312 -10.06 -1.92 21.92
N MET A 313 -10.49 -2.69 22.91
CA MET A 313 -11.14 -2.12 24.09
C MET A 313 -10.20 -1.25 24.91
N ASP A 314 -8.94 -1.64 25.01
CA ASP A 314 -7.92 -0.84 25.68
C ASP A 314 -7.61 0.47 24.93
N ALA A 315 -7.49 0.43 23.60
CA ALA A 315 -7.28 1.63 22.79
C ALA A 315 -8.46 2.62 22.89
N LEU A 316 -9.69 2.13 23.00
CA LEU A 316 -10.85 2.96 23.25
C LEU A 316 -10.87 3.56 24.67
N ALA A 317 -10.38 2.82 25.67
CA ALA A 317 -10.39 3.23 27.07
C ALA A 317 -9.21 4.14 27.44
N ARG A 318 -8.04 3.96 26.78
CA ARG A 318 -6.79 4.70 27.08
C ARG A 318 -6.21 5.38 25.83
N PRO A 319 -6.99 6.23 25.13
CA PRO A 319 -6.56 6.80 23.85
C PRO A 319 -5.27 7.63 23.95
N GLU A 320 -4.99 8.27 25.09
CA GLU A 320 -3.79 9.09 25.28
C GLU A 320 -2.52 8.24 25.22
N HIS A 321 -2.50 7.07 25.88
CA HIS A 321 -1.36 6.16 25.81
C HIS A 321 -1.06 5.76 24.34
N TYR A 322 -2.08 5.39 23.58
CA TYR A 322 -1.89 5.01 22.18
C TYR A 322 -1.49 6.17 21.28
N ARG A 323 -1.91 7.39 21.59
CA ARG A 323 -1.42 8.59 20.89
C ARG A 323 0.10 8.78 21.09
N GLU A 324 0.62 8.53 22.29
CA GLU A 324 2.06 8.57 22.55
C GLU A 324 2.79 7.51 21.71
N VAL A 325 2.26 6.28 21.65
CA VAL A 325 2.80 5.21 20.79
C VAL A 325 2.81 5.63 19.32
N VAL A 326 1.72 6.22 18.83
CA VAL A 326 1.64 6.74 17.44
C VAL A 326 2.69 7.82 17.20
N GLN A 327 2.92 8.72 18.14
CA GLN A 327 3.97 9.75 18.02
C GLN A 327 5.38 9.13 17.98
N ASP A 328 5.64 8.07 18.73
CA ASP A 328 6.92 7.34 18.67
C ASP A 328 7.13 6.71 17.28
N VAL A 329 6.09 6.10 16.73
CA VAL A 329 6.10 5.55 15.36
C VAL A 329 6.33 6.65 14.32
N ARG A 330 5.63 7.77 14.39
CA ARG A 330 5.81 8.91 13.47
C ARG A 330 7.24 9.43 13.50
N ARG A 331 7.84 9.57 14.71
CA ARG A 331 9.26 9.95 14.86
C ARG A 331 10.20 8.94 14.20
N HIS A 332 9.91 7.64 14.33
CA HIS A 332 10.68 6.60 13.67
C HIS A 332 10.57 6.70 12.14
N LEU A 333 9.35 6.82 11.63
CA LEU A 333 9.09 6.95 10.19
C LEU A 333 9.77 8.19 9.59
N ALA A 334 9.64 9.34 10.23
CA ALA A 334 10.28 10.58 9.79
C ALA A 334 11.81 10.47 9.73
N ARG A 335 12.42 9.71 10.67
CA ARG A 335 13.87 9.53 10.73
C ARG A 335 14.41 8.53 9.71
N HIS A 336 13.65 7.47 9.41
CA HIS A 336 14.16 6.29 8.68
C HIS A 336 13.50 6.06 7.32
N HIS A 337 12.43 6.80 7.01
CA HIS A 337 11.63 6.53 5.82
C HIS A 337 11.30 7.79 5.00
N GLY A 338 12.03 8.89 5.20
CA GLY A 338 11.85 10.11 4.39
C GLY A 338 12.11 9.90 2.89
N TYR A 339 11.46 10.69 2.04
CA TYR A 339 11.62 10.58 0.58
C TYR A 339 13.04 10.94 0.11
N GLU A 340 13.80 11.74 0.84
CA GLU A 340 15.21 11.98 0.57
C GLU A 340 16.04 10.69 0.67
N GLN A 341 15.76 9.87 1.69
CA GLN A 341 16.40 8.56 1.83
C GLN A 341 15.95 7.61 0.71
N ARG A 342 14.64 7.57 0.40
CA ARG A 342 14.11 6.76 -0.72
C ARG A 342 14.74 7.15 -2.05
N MET A 343 14.93 8.44 -2.32
CA MET A 343 15.60 8.91 -3.54
C MET A 343 17.06 8.46 -3.61
N SER A 344 17.78 8.52 -2.50
CA SER A 344 19.16 8.04 -2.42
C SER A 344 19.27 6.54 -2.68
N GLU A 345 18.38 5.73 -2.09
CA GLU A 345 18.33 4.28 -2.26
C GLU A 345 17.98 3.90 -3.71
N LEU A 346 16.97 4.56 -4.29
CA LEU A 346 16.59 4.37 -5.70
C LEU A 346 17.77 4.72 -6.63
N ALA A 347 18.41 5.85 -6.41
CA ALA A 347 19.54 6.29 -7.23
C ALA A 347 20.75 5.33 -7.12
N ALA A 348 20.98 4.73 -5.95
CA ALA A 348 22.00 3.70 -5.76
C ALA A 348 21.66 2.41 -6.52
N ALA A 349 20.42 1.93 -6.39
CA ALA A 349 19.93 0.74 -7.07
C ALA A 349 19.96 0.88 -8.61
N LEU A 350 19.69 2.08 -9.14
CA LEU A 350 19.76 2.34 -10.59
C LEU A 350 21.20 2.44 -11.15
N LYS A 351 22.21 2.53 -10.29
CA LYS A 351 23.63 2.56 -10.69
C LYS A 351 24.30 1.19 -10.62
N SER A 352 23.72 0.25 -9.86
CA SER A 352 24.23 -1.13 -9.73
C SER A 352 23.92 -1.96 -10.97
#